data_ea5d31a114c71a1ab454f05ee9f40669
#
_entry.id   ea5d31a114c71a1ab454f05ee9f40669
#
_cell.length_a   1.000
_cell.length_b   1.000
_cell.length_c   1.000
_cell.angle_alpha   90.00
_cell.angle_beta   90.00
_cell.angle_gamma   90.00
#
_symmetry.space_group_name_H-M   'P 1'
#
loop_
_entity.id
_entity.type
_entity.pdbx_description
1 polymer ?
#
loop_
_entity_poly.entity_id
_entity_poly.type
_entity_poly.pdbx_seq_one_letter_code
_entity_poly.pdbx_strand_id
1 'polypeptide(L)'
;KKVSDLKNRTKLANETAGGLLISIHQNCLPGYPNVRGAQVFYNAVLPSQQLAEAVQQTLNAAVNTDRAKAAKPIGDGVYLMTHTTCPAILVECGFLSSPQETALLQQPSYQMKMAAVIAAGYCQYCTSEGTT
;
A
#
# COMPACT_ATOMS: atom_id res chain seq x y z
N LYS A 1 9.35 21.42 -7.71
CA LYS A 1 8.35 20.61 -8.46
C LYS A 1 7.87 19.39 -7.64
N LYS A 2 8.78 18.56 -7.09
CA LYS A 2 8.41 17.37 -6.32
C LYS A 2 7.68 17.70 -5.01
N VAL A 3 8.13 18.73 -4.28
CA VAL A 3 7.50 19.17 -3.03
C VAL A 3 6.10 19.73 -3.25
N SER A 4 5.90 20.49 -4.33
CA SER A 4 4.57 21.01 -4.68
C SER A 4 3.58 19.91 -5.06
N ASP A 5 4.04 18.85 -5.74
CA ASP A 5 3.23 17.69 -6.08
C ASP A 5 2.74 16.95 -4.82
N LEU A 6 3.63 16.67 -3.87
CA LEU A 6 3.28 16.02 -2.60
C LEU A 6 2.26 16.86 -1.80
N LYS A 7 2.45 18.18 -1.74
CA LYS A 7 1.50 19.09 -1.09
C LYS A 7 0.12 19.08 -1.75
N ASN A 8 0.08 19.06 -3.09
CA ASN A 8 -1.17 19.02 -3.84
C ASN A 8 -1.91 17.69 -3.61
N ARG A 9 -1.23 16.57 -3.60
CA ARG A 9 -1.81 15.25 -3.30
C ARG A 9 -2.35 15.20 -1.87
N THR A 10 -1.60 15.70 -0.89
CA THR A 10 -2.03 15.79 0.50
C THR A 10 -3.27 16.66 0.64
N LYS A 11 -3.30 17.82 -0.01
CA LYS A 11 -4.44 18.72 -0.01
C LYS A 11 -5.69 18.03 -0.57
N LEU A 12 -5.58 17.39 -1.73
CA LEU A 12 -6.68 16.66 -2.35
C LEU A 12 -7.25 15.58 -1.42
N ALA A 13 -6.37 14.78 -0.80
CA ALA A 13 -6.78 13.74 0.14
C ALA A 13 -7.52 14.34 1.34
N ASN A 14 -6.99 15.41 1.93
CA ASN A 14 -7.55 16.04 3.13
C ASN A 14 -8.86 16.79 2.88
N GLU A 15 -9.08 17.28 1.66
CA GLU A 15 -10.32 17.98 1.26
C GLU A 15 -11.42 17.02 0.78
N THR A 16 -11.11 15.74 0.59
CA THR A 16 -12.10 14.74 0.15
C THR A 16 -12.88 14.22 1.37
N ALA A 17 -14.10 14.70 1.53
CA ALA A 17 -14.96 14.29 2.65
C ALA A 17 -15.24 12.79 2.61
N GLY A 18 -15.02 12.10 3.74
CA GLY A 18 -15.20 10.65 3.85
C GLY A 18 -14.20 9.83 3.01
N GLY A 19 -13.17 10.47 2.46
CA GLY A 19 -12.16 9.82 1.64
C GLY A 19 -11.15 9.01 2.44
N LEU A 20 -10.46 8.13 1.75
CA LEU A 20 -9.26 7.46 2.22
C LEU A 20 -8.20 7.47 1.11
N LEU A 21 -6.94 7.31 1.48
CA LEU A 21 -5.84 7.31 0.53
C LEU A 21 -5.22 5.91 0.42
N ILE A 22 -5.14 5.41 -0.81
CA ILE A 22 -4.33 4.22 -1.13
C ILE A 22 -3.21 4.67 -2.06
N SER A 23 -1.98 4.69 -1.57
CA SER A 23 -0.79 5.09 -2.32
C SER A 23 -0.04 3.84 -2.78
N ILE A 24 0.14 3.67 -4.10
CA ILE A 24 0.73 2.46 -4.70
C ILE A 24 2.16 2.76 -5.14
N HIS A 25 3.09 1.95 -4.66
CA HIS A 25 4.53 2.12 -4.86
C HIS A 25 5.23 0.79 -5.18
N GLN A 26 6.49 0.88 -5.58
CA GLN A 26 7.45 -0.22 -5.60
C GLN A 26 8.62 0.14 -4.71
N ASN A 27 9.03 -0.83 -3.91
CA ASN A 27 10.15 -0.71 -3.00
C ASN A 27 11.50 -0.92 -3.71
N CYS A 28 12.57 -0.52 -3.08
CA CYS A 28 13.91 -0.80 -3.57
C CYS A 28 14.88 -0.92 -2.38
N LEU A 29 15.66 -1.99 -2.35
CA LEU A 29 16.70 -2.19 -1.35
C LEU A 29 18.01 -2.59 -2.07
N PRO A 30 18.80 -1.60 -2.53
CA PRO A 30 20.02 -1.86 -3.28
C PRO A 30 20.99 -2.77 -2.49
N GLY A 31 21.60 -3.72 -3.20
CA GLY A 31 22.51 -4.68 -2.57
C GLY A 31 21.84 -5.93 -1.98
N TYR A 32 20.49 -5.99 -1.98
CA TYR A 32 19.74 -7.13 -1.44
C TYR A 32 18.76 -7.71 -2.47
N PRO A 33 19.25 -8.35 -3.55
CA PRO A 33 18.40 -8.80 -4.67
C PRO A 33 17.43 -9.94 -4.29
N ASN A 34 17.65 -10.59 -3.18
CA ASN A 34 16.81 -11.69 -2.68
C ASN A 34 15.68 -11.20 -1.75
N VAL A 35 15.68 -9.92 -1.36
CA VAL A 35 14.59 -9.34 -0.58
C VAL A 35 13.41 -9.05 -1.50
N ARG A 36 12.24 -9.57 -1.14
CA ARG A 36 11.03 -9.52 -1.97
C ARG A 36 9.74 -9.57 -1.14
N GLY A 37 8.63 -9.38 -1.81
CA GLY A 37 7.28 -9.47 -1.28
C GLY A 37 6.59 -8.12 -1.13
N ALA A 38 5.26 -8.13 -1.28
CA ALA A 38 4.40 -6.97 -1.12
C ALA A 38 4.15 -6.67 0.36
N GLN A 39 4.17 -5.39 0.73
CA GLN A 39 3.95 -4.97 2.11
C GLN A 39 3.15 -3.68 2.18
N VAL A 40 2.25 -3.61 3.16
CA VAL A 40 1.39 -2.45 3.40
C VAL A 40 1.86 -1.70 4.64
N PHE A 41 1.92 -0.38 4.52
CA PHE A 41 2.19 0.56 5.60
C PHE A 41 0.97 1.45 5.84
N TYR A 42 0.73 1.89 7.07
CA TYR A 42 -0.41 2.72 7.43
C TYR A 42 0.00 3.96 8.24
N ASN A 43 -0.77 5.04 8.11
CA ASN A 43 -0.59 6.24 8.92
C ASN A 43 -1.27 6.08 10.30
N ALA A 44 -1.11 7.09 11.17
CA ALA A 44 -1.60 7.07 12.54
C ALA A 44 -3.11 7.35 12.66
N VAL A 45 -3.81 7.62 11.55
CA VAL A 45 -5.24 7.93 11.56
C VAL A 45 -6.04 6.64 11.67
N LEU A 46 -6.92 6.56 12.66
CA LEU A 46 -7.87 5.45 12.73
C LEU A 46 -8.89 5.57 11.59
N PRO A 47 -9.24 4.52 10.87
CA PRO A 47 -8.93 3.10 11.01
C PRO A 47 -7.88 2.57 10.01
N SER A 48 -6.83 3.33 9.73
CA SER A 48 -5.81 2.97 8.71
C SER A 48 -5.19 1.60 8.94
N GLN A 49 -4.98 1.21 10.20
CA GLN A 49 -4.41 -0.09 10.52
C GLN A 49 -5.31 -1.23 10.06
N GLN A 50 -6.62 -1.16 10.33
CA GLN A 50 -7.57 -2.20 9.91
C GLN A 50 -7.61 -2.33 8.38
N LEU A 51 -7.60 -1.20 7.67
CA LEU A 51 -7.52 -1.18 6.21
C LEU A 51 -6.23 -1.84 5.72
N ALA A 52 -5.10 -1.50 6.32
CA ALA A 52 -3.79 -2.06 5.96
C ALA A 52 -3.73 -3.57 6.21
N GLU A 53 -4.25 -4.04 7.33
CA GLU A 53 -4.29 -5.47 7.67
C GLU A 53 -5.16 -6.25 6.68
N ALA A 54 -6.33 -5.73 6.29
CA ALA A 54 -7.18 -6.35 5.29
C ALA A 54 -6.49 -6.47 3.92
N VAL A 55 -5.84 -5.41 3.46
CA VAL A 55 -5.08 -5.43 2.19
C VAL A 55 -3.85 -6.32 2.29
N GLN A 56 -3.13 -6.32 3.41
CA GLN A 56 -1.98 -7.21 3.61
C GLN A 56 -2.39 -8.68 3.58
N GLN A 57 -3.54 -9.00 4.14
CA GLN A 57 -4.07 -10.37 4.14
C GLN A 57 -4.34 -10.87 2.71
N THR A 58 -4.97 -10.07 1.86
CA THR A 58 -5.19 -10.44 0.46
C THR A 58 -3.90 -10.54 -0.34
N LEU A 59 -2.94 -9.65 -0.09
CA LEU A 59 -1.61 -9.73 -0.69
C LEU A 59 -0.85 -10.98 -0.25
N ASN A 60 -0.93 -11.38 1.00
CA ASN A 60 -0.30 -12.61 1.49
C ASN A 60 -0.91 -13.84 0.82
N ALA A 61 -2.23 -13.88 0.65
CA ALA A 61 -2.91 -15.00 0.03
C ALA A 61 -2.59 -15.16 -1.47
N ALA A 62 -2.42 -14.06 -2.19
CA ALA A 62 -2.31 -14.07 -3.66
C ALA A 62 -0.90 -13.82 -4.20
N VAL A 63 -0.05 -13.12 -3.44
CA VAL A 63 1.27 -12.65 -3.90
C VAL A 63 2.40 -13.17 -3.03
N ASN A 64 2.28 -13.08 -1.71
CA ASN A 64 3.31 -13.51 -0.76
C ASN A 64 3.09 -14.96 -0.32
N THR A 65 2.81 -15.88 -1.24
CA THR A 65 2.37 -17.24 -0.94
C THR A 65 3.38 -18.09 -0.20
N ASP A 66 4.66 -17.77 -0.30
CA ASP A 66 5.77 -18.46 0.36
C ASP A 66 6.28 -17.72 1.61
N ARG A 67 5.93 -16.46 1.77
CA ARG A 67 6.40 -15.61 2.86
C ARG A 67 5.41 -14.50 3.20
N ALA A 68 4.49 -14.77 4.10
CA ALA A 68 3.56 -13.78 4.60
C ALA A 68 4.29 -12.60 5.29
N LYS A 69 3.76 -11.40 5.11
CA LYS A 69 4.23 -10.17 5.77
C LYS A 69 3.11 -9.61 6.66
N ALA A 70 3.50 -8.78 7.62
CA ALA A 70 2.55 -8.03 8.44
C ALA A 70 2.47 -6.57 7.95
N ALA A 71 1.28 -5.98 8.03
CA ALA A 71 1.13 -4.53 7.87
C ALA A 71 1.92 -3.81 8.99
N LYS A 72 2.51 -2.66 8.67
CA LYS A 72 3.37 -1.91 9.61
C LYS A 72 2.99 -0.43 9.62
N PRO A 73 3.19 0.27 10.75
CA PRO A 73 3.11 1.72 10.75
C PRO A 73 4.17 2.31 9.83
N ILE A 74 3.81 3.40 9.14
CA ILE A 74 4.74 4.12 8.26
C ILE A 74 5.75 4.91 9.08
N GLY A 75 6.99 5.00 8.57
CA GLY A 75 8.00 5.89 9.17
C GLY A 75 7.76 7.36 8.85
N ASP A 76 8.35 8.24 9.66
CA ASP A 76 8.13 9.69 9.61
C ASP A 76 8.65 10.37 8.34
N GLY A 77 9.48 9.69 7.56
CA GLY A 77 10.09 10.24 6.34
C GLY A 77 9.17 10.31 5.12
N VAL A 78 7.94 9.79 5.19
CA VAL A 78 7.01 9.76 4.06
C VAL A 78 5.98 10.88 4.19
N TYR A 79 6.27 12.03 3.57
CA TYR A 79 5.49 13.27 3.68
C TYR A 79 3.99 13.05 3.46
N LEU A 80 3.61 12.40 2.37
CA LEU A 80 2.21 12.17 2.02
C LEU A 80 1.45 11.45 3.14
N MET A 81 2.06 10.43 3.73
CA MET A 81 1.43 9.62 4.76
C MET A 81 1.37 10.31 6.12
N THR A 82 2.36 11.13 6.44
CA THR A 82 2.42 11.84 7.73
C THR A 82 1.59 13.12 7.77
N HIS A 83 1.31 13.73 6.61
CA HIS A 83 0.53 14.97 6.50
C HIS A 83 -0.91 14.74 6.03
N THR A 84 -1.29 13.53 5.67
CA THR A 84 -2.67 13.17 5.35
C THR A 84 -3.47 12.95 6.64
N THR A 85 -4.64 13.60 6.74
CA THR A 85 -5.52 13.57 7.92
C THR A 85 -6.67 12.57 7.77
N CYS A 86 -6.87 12.00 6.60
CA CYS A 86 -7.78 10.88 6.38
C CYS A 86 -7.05 9.53 6.56
N PRO A 87 -7.80 8.41 6.70
CA PRO A 87 -7.21 7.09 6.70
C PRO A 87 -6.34 6.88 5.46
N ALA A 88 -5.11 6.38 5.64
CA ALA A 88 -4.18 6.23 4.53
C ALA A 88 -3.31 4.98 4.66
N ILE A 89 -3.14 4.28 3.55
CA ILE A 89 -2.20 3.17 3.41
C ILE A 89 -1.26 3.40 2.22
N LEU A 90 -0.05 2.87 2.33
CA LEU A 90 0.94 2.81 1.27
C LEU A 90 1.25 1.34 0.98
N VAL A 91 1.04 0.93 -0.26
CA VAL A 91 1.27 -0.45 -0.70
C VAL A 91 2.55 -0.51 -1.51
N GLU A 92 3.55 -1.18 -0.97
CA GLU A 92 4.77 -1.55 -1.70
C GLU A 92 4.52 -2.88 -2.41
N CYS A 93 4.34 -2.84 -3.73
CA CYS A 93 3.92 -4.00 -4.52
C CYS A 93 5.02 -5.05 -4.70
N GLY A 94 6.27 -4.70 -4.45
CA GLY A 94 7.45 -5.55 -4.57
C GLY A 94 8.71 -4.71 -4.62
N PHE A 95 9.86 -5.37 -4.82
CA PHE A 95 11.18 -4.74 -4.79
C PHE A 95 11.79 -4.64 -6.18
N LEU A 96 12.06 -3.41 -6.63
CA LEU A 96 12.78 -3.16 -7.91
C LEU A 96 14.23 -3.67 -7.86
N SER A 97 14.80 -3.85 -6.68
CA SER A 97 16.11 -4.48 -6.48
C SER A 97 16.10 -6.00 -6.67
N SER A 98 14.92 -6.63 -6.71
CA SER A 98 14.77 -8.05 -7.01
C SER A 98 14.52 -8.25 -8.51
N PRO A 99 15.43 -8.92 -9.25
CA PRO A 99 15.22 -9.21 -10.67
C PRO A 99 13.95 -10.01 -10.94
N GLN A 100 13.60 -10.93 -10.05
CA GLN A 100 12.39 -11.74 -10.13
C GLN A 100 11.12 -10.87 -10.04
N GLU A 101 11.04 -9.97 -9.06
CA GLU A 101 9.88 -9.09 -8.89
C GLU A 101 9.80 -8.01 -9.95
N THR A 102 10.94 -7.45 -10.37
CA THR A 102 10.99 -6.49 -11.48
C THR A 102 10.41 -7.09 -12.77
N ALA A 103 10.74 -8.34 -13.08
CA ALA A 103 10.19 -9.03 -14.25
C ALA A 103 8.67 -9.20 -14.15
N LEU A 104 8.12 -9.51 -12.97
CA LEU A 104 6.68 -9.61 -12.74
C LEU A 104 6.00 -8.24 -12.81
N LEU A 105 6.54 -7.23 -12.14
CA LEU A 105 5.95 -5.88 -12.07
C LEU A 105 5.87 -5.18 -13.42
N GLN A 106 6.67 -5.59 -14.41
CA GLN A 106 6.60 -5.10 -15.78
C GLN A 106 5.49 -5.74 -16.62
N GLN A 107 4.89 -6.83 -16.15
CA GLN A 107 3.85 -7.55 -16.90
C GLN A 107 2.47 -6.92 -16.64
N PRO A 108 1.73 -6.51 -17.69
CA PRO A 108 0.38 -5.97 -17.52
C PRO A 108 -0.58 -6.89 -16.77
N SER A 109 -0.50 -8.21 -17.01
CA SER A 109 -1.31 -9.19 -16.29
C SER A 109 -1.04 -9.23 -14.79
N TYR A 110 0.22 -9.08 -14.39
CA TYR A 110 0.60 -9.00 -12.98
C TYR A 110 0.16 -7.69 -12.33
N GLN A 111 0.25 -6.57 -13.06
CA GLN A 111 -0.24 -5.28 -12.60
C GLN A 111 -1.76 -5.32 -12.36
N MET A 112 -2.53 -5.93 -13.27
CA MET A 112 -3.97 -6.14 -13.10
C MET A 112 -4.28 -7.04 -11.90
N LYS A 113 -3.54 -8.12 -11.72
CA LYS A 113 -3.66 -8.99 -10.54
C LYS A 113 -3.42 -8.21 -9.26
N MET A 114 -2.35 -7.40 -9.21
CA MET A 114 -2.01 -6.59 -8.05
C MET A 114 -3.12 -5.59 -7.70
N ALA A 115 -3.65 -4.89 -8.71
CA ALA A 115 -4.75 -3.95 -8.55
C ALA A 115 -6.01 -4.65 -8.01
N ALA A 116 -6.36 -5.82 -8.54
CA ALA A 116 -7.51 -6.61 -8.10
C ALA A 116 -7.35 -7.10 -6.66
N VAL A 117 -6.16 -7.53 -6.27
CA VAL A 117 -5.86 -8.00 -4.91
C VAL A 117 -5.95 -6.86 -3.88
N ILE A 118 -5.43 -5.69 -4.21
CA ILE A 118 -5.56 -4.48 -3.37
C ILE A 118 -7.03 -4.08 -3.23
N ALA A 119 -7.78 -4.06 -4.34
CA ALA A 119 -9.20 -3.75 -4.33
C ALA A 119 -10.01 -4.76 -3.49
N ALA A 120 -9.69 -6.04 -3.56
CA ALA A 120 -10.33 -7.09 -2.76
C ALA A 120 -10.11 -6.85 -1.26
N GLY A 121 -8.91 -6.47 -0.85
CA GLY A 121 -8.60 -6.12 0.54
C GLY A 121 -9.38 -4.91 1.02
N TYR A 122 -9.50 -3.89 0.18
CA TYR A 122 -10.35 -2.73 0.47
C TYR A 122 -11.83 -3.12 0.63
N CYS A 123 -12.36 -3.97 -0.26
CA CYS A 123 -13.73 -4.45 -0.15
C CYS A 123 -13.98 -5.25 1.13
N GLN A 124 -13.03 -6.07 1.56
CA GLN A 124 -13.12 -6.80 2.83
C GLN A 124 -13.17 -5.84 4.02
N TYR A 125 -12.34 -4.80 4.00
CA TYR A 125 -12.37 -3.75 5.02
C TYR A 125 -13.75 -3.07 5.07
N CYS A 126 -14.31 -2.65 3.94
CA CYS A 126 -15.63 -2.02 3.89
C CYS A 126 -16.74 -2.93 4.42
N THR A 127 -16.67 -4.23 4.15
CA THR A 127 -17.66 -5.21 4.62
C THR A 127 -17.58 -5.41 6.14
N SER A 128 -16.37 -5.43 6.71
CA SER A 128 -16.17 -5.57 8.17
C SER A 128 -16.66 -4.34 8.95
N GLU A 129 -16.49 -3.15 8.40
CA GLU A 129 -16.99 -1.89 9.01
C GLU A 129 -18.52 -1.78 8.95
N GLY A 130 -19.16 -2.39 7.95
CA GLY A 130 -20.63 -2.39 7.81
C GLY A 130 -21.36 -3.39 8.71
N THR A 131 -20.64 -4.18 9.52
CA THR A 131 -21.21 -5.20 10.39
C THR A 131 -21.33 -4.73 11.87
N THR A 132 -20.97 -3.51 12.15
CA THR A 132 -21.16 -2.83 13.43
C THR A 132 -22.33 -1.86 13.33
#